data_3a91286889dc62a6fea3863e48bc8f09
#
_entry.id   3a91286889dc62a6fea3863e48bc8f09
#
_cell.length_a   1.000
_cell.length_b   1.000
_cell.length_c   1.000
_cell.angle_alpha   90.00
_cell.angle_beta   90.00
_cell.angle_gamma   90.00
#
_symmetry.space_group_name_H-M   'P 1'
#
loop_
_entity.id
_entity.type
_entity.pdbx_description
1 polymer ?
#
loop_
_entity_poly.entity_id
_entity_poly.type
_entity_poly.pdbx_seq_one_letter_code
_entity_poly.pdbx_strand_id
1 'polypeptide(L)'
;MGNLRKDHVAERFVIVNPPKIKYPKTKKNPFKSGNESSTNPSVLSLVLRDGMLQRLQDDEGDSVKNWVVRVVPAINPAVDIETENSYSDHPLYSEPAYGYHYNVIASPNEKETLATISVEQWGYVLSVIQDRLRWLYTQKGVAYVAIYADSGKNSGSK
;
A
#
# COMPACT_ATOMS: atom_id res chain seq x y z
N MET A 1 -9.15 7.50 -10.82
CA MET A 1 -9.88 7.41 -9.54
C MET A 1 -10.81 6.22 -9.58
N GLY A 2 -10.86 5.44 -8.52
CA GLY A 2 -11.79 4.33 -8.39
C GLY A 2 -13.18 4.83 -8.01
N ASN A 3 -14.21 4.19 -8.55
CA ASN A 3 -15.59 4.42 -8.17
C ASN A 3 -16.11 3.22 -7.38
N LEU A 4 -16.76 3.47 -6.27
CA LEU A 4 -17.48 2.47 -5.51
C LEU A 4 -18.87 2.31 -6.15
N ARG A 5 -19.20 1.10 -6.56
CA ARG A 5 -20.50 0.77 -7.16
C ARG A 5 -21.19 -0.32 -6.38
N LYS A 6 -22.50 -0.22 -6.25
CA LYS A 6 -23.31 -1.27 -5.64
C LYS A 6 -23.58 -2.38 -6.65
N ASP A 7 -23.27 -3.62 -6.25
CA ASP A 7 -23.72 -4.82 -6.96
C ASP A 7 -25.16 -5.13 -6.51
N HIS A 8 -26.13 -4.98 -7.40
CA HIS A 8 -27.54 -5.15 -7.08
C HIS A 8 -27.96 -6.63 -6.94
N VAL A 9 -27.12 -7.56 -7.39
CA VAL A 9 -27.42 -8.99 -7.33
C VAL A 9 -26.87 -9.60 -6.02
N ALA A 10 -25.67 -9.19 -5.62
CA ALA A 10 -24.96 -9.79 -4.48
C ALA A 10 -24.97 -8.88 -3.22
N GLU A 11 -25.70 -7.76 -3.22
CA GLU A 11 -25.77 -6.77 -2.12
C GLU A 11 -24.40 -6.35 -1.56
N ARG A 12 -23.41 -6.25 -2.42
CA ARG A 12 -22.04 -5.86 -2.09
C ARG A 12 -21.61 -4.63 -2.88
N PHE A 13 -20.56 -3.98 -2.40
CA PHE A 13 -19.91 -2.89 -3.12
C PHE A 13 -18.66 -3.38 -3.84
N VAL A 14 -18.43 -2.83 -5.02
CA VAL A 14 -17.28 -3.15 -5.87
C VAL A 14 -16.57 -1.86 -6.24
N ILE A 15 -15.26 -1.83 -6.08
CA ILE A 15 -14.43 -0.72 -6.55
C ILE A 15 -14.09 -0.96 -8.01
N VAL A 16 -14.55 -0.06 -8.88
CA VAL A 16 -14.25 -0.07 -10.31
C VAL A 16 -13.20 0.99 -10.58
N ASN A 17 -12.00 0.56 -10.88
CA ASN A 17 -10.92 1.45 -11.26
C ASN A 17 -10.95 1.74 -12.78
N PRO A 18 -10.63 2.98 -13.21
CA PRO A 18 -10.35 3.24 -14.61
C PRO A 18 -9.20 2.35 -15.10
N PRO A 19 -9.09 2.11 -16.41
CA PRO A 19 -8.02 1.28 -16.96
C PRO A 19 -6.66 1.82 -16.49
N LYS A 20 -5.88 0.94 -15.87
CA LYS A 20 -4.56 1.29 -15.29
C LYS A 20 -3.68 1.94 -16.34
N ILE A 21 -3.04 3.03 -15.98
CA ILE A 21 -1.94 3.59 -16.75
C ILE A 21 -0.93 2.46 -16.97
N LYS A 22 -0.63 2.15 -18.24
CA LYS A 22 0.39 1.15 -18.55
C LYS A 22 1.71 1.67 -18.03
N TYR A 23 2.22 1.05 -16.97
CA TYR A 23 3.57 1.34 -16.52
C TYR A 23 4.55 1.08 -17.67
N PRO A 24 5.53 1.95 -17.88
CA PRO A 24 6.68 1.57 -18.67
C PRO A 24 7.21 0.27 -18.08
N LYS A 25 7.47 -0.73 -18.94
CA LYS A 25 8.07 -2.00 -18.53
C LYS A 25 9.49 -1.72 -18.05
N THR A 26 9.64 -1.18 -16.86
CA THR A 26 10.96 -1.04 -16.25
C THR A 26 11.41 -2.42 -15.85
N LYS A 27 12.59 -2.82 -16.30
CA LYS A 27 13.24 -4.08 -15.89
C LYS A 27 13.65 -4.07 -14.40
N LYS A 28 13.55 -2.93 -13.73
CA LYS A 28 13.98 -2.75 -12.34
C LYS A 28 12.78 -2.87 -11.41
N ASN A 29 12.92 -3.68 -10.36
CA ASN A 29 11.96 -3.76 -9.28
C ASN A 29 11.93 -2.42 -8.51
N PRO A 30 10.82 -1.67 -8.47
CA PRO A 30 10.74 -0.38 -7.77
C PRO A 30 10.84 -0.53 -6.25
N PHE A 31 10.53 -1.71 -5.73
CA PHE A 31 10.53 -1.99 -4.28
C PHE A 31 11.87 -2.50 -3.75
N LYS A 32 12.86 -2.69 -4.64
CA LYS A 32 14.21 -3.09 -4.24
C LYS A 32 14.91 -1.98 -3.47
N SER A 33 15.66 -2.34 -2.42
CA SER A 33 16.58 -1.44 -1.74
C SER A 33 17.58 -0.82 -2.73
N GLY A 34 17.72 0.50 -2.69
CA GLY A 34 18.47 1.30 -3.64
C GLY A 34 17.66 1.90 -4.79
N ASN A 35 16.37 1.52 -4.91
CA ASN A 35 15.43 2.08 -5.90
C ASN A 35 14.31 2.90 -5.25
N GLU A 36 14.52 3.43 -4.05
CA GLU A 36 13.49 4.12 -3.27
C GLU A 36 12.83 5.28 -4.02
N SER A 37 13.59 5.98 -4.87
CA SER A 37 13.09 7.06 -5.72
C SER A 37 12.11 6.60 -6.81
N SER A 38 11.96 5.31 -7.02
CA SER A 38 11.00 4.73 -7.98
C SER A 38 9.61 4.50 -7.39
N THR A 39 9.41 4.79 -6.11
CA THR A 39 8.13 4.71 -5.40
C THR A 39 7.72 6.08 -4.90
N ASN A 40 6.47 6.22 -4.46
CA ASN A 40 6.08 7.38 -3.67
C ASN A 40 6.92 7.45 -2.37
N PRO A 41 7.11 8.64 -1.80
CA PRO A 41 7.79 8.80 -0.51
C PRO A 41 7.18 7.89 0.56
N SER A 42 8.02 7.25 1.37
CA SER A 42 7.53 6.38 2.43
C SER A 42 6.87 7.19 3.54
N VAL A 43 5.73 6.69 3.99
CA VAL A 43 5.02 7.23 5.16
C VAL A 43 5.52 6.62 6.46
N LEU A 44 6.23 5.49 6.37
CA LEU A 44 6.88 4.81 7.47
C LEU A 44 7.99 3.90 6.94
N SER A 45 9.19 4.07 7.44
CA SER A 45 10.32 3.17 7.23
C SER A 45 10.86 2.74 8.58
N LEU A 46 10.91 1.44 8.82
CA LEU A 46 11.53 0.87 10.00
C LEU A 46 13.01 0.65 9.74
N VAL A 47 13.87 1.21 10.58
CA VAL A 47 15.33 1.11 10.46
C VAL A 47 15.89 0.54 11.76
N LEU A 48 16.82 -0.40 11.64
CA LEU A 48 17.58 -0.91 12.80
C LEU A 48 18.92 -0.16 12.88
N ARG A 49 19.12 0.63 13.93
CA ARG A 49 20.36 1.35 14.22
C ARG A 49 20.83 1.03 15.63
N ASP A 50 22.03 0.58 15.78
CA ASP A 50 22.65 0.26 17.08
C ASP A 50 21.77 -0.65 17.96
N GLY A 51 21.13 -1.64 17.35
CA GLY A 51 20.21 -2.56 18.02
C GLY A 51 18.85 -1.97 18.38
N MET A 52 18.56 -0.71 18.02
CA MET A 52 17.28 -0.04 18.27
C MET A 52 16.48 0.14 16.98
N LEU A 53 15.18 -0.13 17.06
CA LEU A 53 14.25 0.10 15.98
C LEU A 53 13.78 1.55 15.97
N GLN A 54 14.04 2.24 14.87
CA GLN A 54 13.63 3.62 14.62
C GLN A 54 12.55 3.65 13.54
N ARG A 55 11.55 4.49 13.71
CA ARG A 55 10.50 4.77 12.75
C ARG A 55 10.76 6.11 12.09
N LEU A 56 11.01 6.09 10.81
CA LEU A 56 11.35 7.26 10.01
C LEU A 56 10.36 7.37 8.85
N GLN A 57 10.29 8.53 8.22
CA GLN A 57 9.59 8.75 6.94
C GLN A 57 10.54 9.43 5.96
N ASP A 58 10.24 9.33 4.68
CA ASP A 58 11.00 10.05 3.68
C ASP A 58 10.67 11.55 3.75
N ASP A 59 11.70 12.38 3.58
CA ASP A 59 11.57 13.83 3.40
C ASP A 59 11.56 14.18 1.91
N GLU A 60 11.24 15.45 1.58
CA GLU A 60 11.29 15.94 0.20
C GLU A 60 12.70 15.79 -0.39
N GLY A 61 12.83 14.89 -1.36
CA GLY A 61 14.07 14.64 -2.08
C GLY A 61 15.06 13.67 -1.43
N ASP A 62 14.83 13.23 -0.18
CA ASP A 62 15.68 12.27 0.50
C ASP A 62 14.89 11.07 1.01
N SER A 63 15.28 9.88 0.55
CA SER A 63 14.66 8.63 0.95
C SER A 63 15.44 7.94 2.05
N VAL A 64 14.74 7.44 3.06
CA VAL A 64 15.32 6.65 4.15
C VAL A 64 16.04 5.44 3.59
N LYS A 65 17.31 5.27 3.96
CA LYS A 65 18.18 4.14 3.56
C LYS A 65 18.30 3.13 4.69
N ASN A 66 18.78 1.93 4.32
CA ASN A 66 19.00 0.83 5.28
C ASN A 66 17.76 0.46 6.09
N TRP A 67 16.59 0.59 5.46
CA TRP A 67 15.33 0.17 6.06
C TRP A 67 15.21 -1.35 6.11
N VAL A 68 14.49 -1.87 7.09
CA VAL A 68 14.16 -3.30 7.22
C VAL A 68 12.72 -3.58 6.77
N VAL A 69 11.81 -2.63 6.96
CA VAL A 69 10.45 -2.64 6.41
C VAL A 69 10.10 -1.23 5.97
N ARG A 70 9.37 -1.09 4.85
CA ARG A 70 9.00 0.21 4.31
C ARG A 70 7.52 0.23 3.89
N VAL A 71 6.81 1.29 4.22
CA VAL A 71 5.40 1.52 3.83
C VAL A 71 5.33 2.70 2.90
N VAL A 72 4.82 2.48 1.71
CA VAL A 72 4.69 3.51 0.68
C VAL A 72 3.24 3.61 0.19
N PRO A 73 2.74 4.81 -0.11
CA PRO A 73 1.46 4.94 -0.82
C PRO A 73 1.52 4.20 -2.16
N ALA A 74 0.45 3.52 -2.52
CA ALA A 74 0.39 2.82 -3.80
C ALA A 74 0.47 3.82 -4.96
N ILE A 75 1.23 3.49 -6.00
CA ILE A 75 1.36 4.33 -7.20
C ILE A 75 0.04 4.37 -7.98
N ASN A 76 -0.69 3.25 -7.98
CA ASN A 76 -2.06 3.15 -8.54
C ASN A 76 -3.01 2.74 -7.44
N PRO A 77 -3.47 3.68 -6.62
CA PRO A 77 -4.35 3.35 -5.53
C PRO A 77 -5.72 2.91 -6.05
N ALA A 78 -6.31 1.91 -5.38
CA ALA A 78 -7.70 1.50 -5.63
C ALA A 78 -8.69 2.52 -5.02
N VAL A 79 -8.29 3.14 -3.92
CA VAL A 79 -9.04 4.17 -3.17
C VAL A 79 -8.15 5.39 -2.98
N ASP A 80 -8.71 6.58 -2.91
CA ASP A 80 -7.97 7.83 -2.78
C ASP A 80 -8.66 8.75 -1.78
N ILE A 81 -7.88 9.62 -1.13
CA ILE A 81 -8.39 10.65 -0.22
C ILE A 81 -8.77 11.93 -0.94
N GLU A 82 -8.19 12.18 -2.12
CA GLU A 82 -8.51 13.30 -3.00
C GLU A 82 -9.63 12.91 -3.96
N THR A 83 -10.86 12.81 -3.46
CA THR A 83 -12.01 12.45 -4.27
C THR A 83 -12.91 13.65 -4.53
N GLU A 84 -13.28 13.86 -5.80
CA GLU A 84 -14.35 14.79 -6.14
C GLU A 84 -15.69 14.19 -5.69
N ASN A 85 -16.53 14.99 -5.04
CA ASN A 85 -17.87 14.59 -4.61
C ASN A 85 -18.81 14.48 -5.83
N SER A 86 -18.75 13.35 -6.50
CA SER A 86 -19.70 13.01 -7.57
C SER A 86 -20.53 11.81 -7.14
N TYR A 87 -21.78 12.06 -6.79
CA TYR A 87 -22.76 11.01 -6.53
C TYR A 87 -23.59 10.80 -7.77
N SER A 88 -23.82 9.55 -8.13
CA SER A 88 -24.86 9.18 -9.10
C SER A 88 -25.90 8.35 -8.38
N ASP A 89 -27.12 8.87 -8.34
CA ASP A 89 -28.29 8.14 -7.90
C ASP A 89 -28.88 7.27 -9.04
N HIS A 90 -29.93 6.54 -8.73
CA HIS A 90 -30.63 5.62 -9.62
C HIS A 90 -30.49 5.86 -11.15
N PRO A 91 -30.35 4.78 -11.96
CA PRO A 91 -30.43 3.36 -11.55
C PRO A 91 -29.09 2.76 -11.12
N LEU A 92 -28.00 3.48 -11.25
CA LEU A 92 -26.63 2.98 -10.98
C LEU A 92 -26.00 3.81 -9.86
N TYR A 93 -26.05 3.29 -8.63
CA TYR A 93 -25.34 3.88 -7.52
C TYR A 93 -23.84 3.91 -7.77
N SER A 94 -23.25 5.10 -7.69
CA SER A 94 -21.81 5.32 -7.82
C SER A 94 -21.37 6.44 -6.89
N GLU A 95 -20.32 6.19 -6.12
CA GLU A 95 -19.64 7.20 -5.31
C GLU A 95 -18.13 7.08 -5.45
N PRO A 96 -17.36 8.13 -5.12
CA PRO A 96 -15.89 8.03 -5.11
C PRO A 96 -15.44 6.97 -4.12
N ALA A 97 -14.47 6.14 -4.52
CA ALA A 97 -13.86 5.16 -3.63
C ALA A 97 -12.85 5.87 -2.72
N TYR A 98 -13.32 6.38 -1.59
CA TYR A 98 -12.50 7.08 -0.59
C TYR A 98 -11.70 6.11 0.27
N GLY A 99 -10.44 6.46 0.53
CA GLY A 99 -9.61 5.71 1.47
C GLY A 99 -8.11 5.83 1.21
N TYR A 100 -7.35 4.99 1.90
CA TYR A 100 -5.89 4.91 1.82
C TYR A 100 -5.47 3.56 1.25
N HIS A 101 -4.52 3.56 0.33
CA HIS A 101 -3.94 2.34 -0.22
C HIS A 101 -2.42 2.38 -0.07
N TYR A 102 -1.88 1.47 0.75
CA TYR A 102 -0.45 1.36 1.00
C TYR A 102 0.09 0.00 0.57
N ASN A 103 1.34 0.01 0.12
CA ASN A 103 2.14 -1.20 -0.06
C ASN A 103 3.13 -1.32 1.10
N VAL A 104 3.13 -2.48 1.75
CA VAL A 104 4.12 -2.83 2.78
C VAL A 104 5.20 -3.67 2.12
N ILE A 105 6.41 -3.15 2.08
CA ILE A 105 7.58 -3.83 1.54
C ILE A 105 8.23 -4.57 2.71
N ALA A 106 8.02 -5.89 2.72
CA ALA A 106 8.31 -6.74 3.87
C ALA A 106 9.80 -7.00 4.10
N SER A 107 10.65 -6.82 3.09
CA SER A 107 12.11 -7.02 3.18
C SER A 107 12.83 -6.19 2.13
N PRO A 108 14.03 -5.67 2.43
CA PRO A 108 14.91 -5.05 1.44
C PRO A 108 15.56 -6.07 0.49
N ASN A 109 15.52 -7.36 0.83
CA ASN A 109 16.13 -8.44 0.04
C ASN A 109 15.12 -8.99 -0.96
N GLU A 110 15.30 -8.71 -2.24
CA GLU A 110 14.41 -9.14 -3.33
C GLU A 110 14.32 -10.65 -3.55
N LYS A 111 15.23 -11.43 -2.96
CA LYS A 111 15.24 -12.90 -3.06
C LYS A 111 14.35 -13.55 -1.99
N GLU A 112 13.99 -12.82 -0.96
CA GLU A 112 13.11 -13.31 0.07
C GLU A 112 11.65 -13.30 -0.38
N THR A 113 10.93 -14.31 0.03
CA THR A 113 9.49 -14.47 -0.18
C THR A 113 8.80 -14.48 1.18
N LEU A 114 7.47 -14.34 1.20
CA LEU A 114 6.71 -14.43 2.45
C LEU A 114 6.92 -15.75 3.21
N ALA A 115 7.34 -16.81 2.51
CA ALA A 115 7.65 -18.11 3.10
C ALA A 115 9.11 -18.24 3.59
N THR A 116 10.03 -17.39 3.13
CA THR A 116 11.48 -17.52 3.42
C THR A 116 12.03 -16.44 4.32
N ILE A 117 11.29 -15.36 4.57
CA ILE A 117 11.69 -14.33 5.54
C ILE A 117 11.73 -14.91 6.95
N SER A 118 12.64 -14.42 7.78
CA SER A 118 12.82 -14.90 9.16
C SER A 118 11.63 -14.54 10.05
N VAL A 119 11.48 -15.26 11.17
CA VAL A 119 10.47 -14.94 12.20
C VAL A 119 10.66 -13.53 12.75
N GLU A 120 11.91 -13.11 12.93
CA GLU A 120 12.26 -11.75 13.36
C GLU A 120 11.76 -10.71 12.36
N GLN A 121 12.00 -10.93 11.06
CA GLN A 121 11.52 -10.06 9.98
C GLN A 121 10.00 -9.99 9.94
N TRP A 122 9.29 -11.10 10.18
CA TRP A 122 7.85 -11.11 10.36
C TRP A 122 7.41 -10.26 11.55
N GLY A 123 8.15 -10.30 12.66
CA GLY A 123 7.92 -9.42 13.81
C GLY A 123 7.96 -7.95 13.43
N TYR A 124 8.96 -7.54 12.63
CA TYR A 124 9.07 -6.18 12.12
C TYR A 124 7.92 -5.79 11.21
N VAL A 125 7.55 -6.65 10.27
CA VAL A 125 6.43 -6.43 9.35
C VAL A 125 5.13 -6.25 10.13
N LEU A 126 4.82 -7.14 11.07
CA LEU A 126 3.59 -7.08 11.88
C LEU A 126 3.55 -5.83 12.77
N SER A 127 4.68 -5.42 13.34
CA SER A 127 4.75 -4.20 14.15
C SER A 127 4.43 -2.95 13.31
N VAL A 128 4.96 -2.88 12.09
CA VAL A 128 4.70 -1.78 11.15
C VAL A 128 3.25 -1.76 10.69
N ILE A 129 2.68 -2.92 10.40
CA ILE A 129 1.25 -3.06 10.05
C ILE A 129 0.38 -2.59 11.22
N GLN A 130 0.71 -3.00 12.45
CA GLN A 130 -0.04 -2.58 13.65
C GLN A 130 0.01 -1.07 13.83
N ASP A 131 1.17 -0.44 13.68
CA ASP A 131 1.32 1.01 13.78
C ASP A 131 0.47 1.71 12.71
N ARG A 132 0.48 1.20 11.48
CA ARG A 132 -0.29 1.77 10.39
C ARG A 132 -1.79 1.59 10.58
N LEU A 133 -2.23 0.44 11.09
CA LEU A 133 -3.62 0.20 11.46
C LEU A 133 -4.13 1.19 12.51
N ARG A 134 -3.36 1.38 13.59
CA ARG A 134 -3.69 2.36 14.63
C ARG A 134 -3.87 3.75 14.06
N TRP A 135 -2.97 4.19 13.20
CA TRP A 135 -3.08 5.48 12.53
C TRP A 135 -4.31 5.54 11.62
N LEU A 136 -4.55 4.52 10.79
CA LEU A 136 -5.69 4.49 9.86
C LEU A 136 -7.02 4.62 10.60
N TYR A 137 -7.20 3.95 11.73
CA TYR A 137 -8.43 4.06 12.52
C TYR A 137 -8.63 5.41 13.21
N THR A 138 -7.63 6.29 13.21
CA THR A 138 -7.81 7.70 13.63
C THR A 138 -8.30 8.59 12.48
N GLN A 139 -8.27 8.10 11.25
CA GLN A 139 -8.64 8.90 10.08
C GLN A 139 -10.15 8.92 9.88
N LYS A 140 -10.70 10.11 9.56
CA LYS A 140 -12.11 10.24 9.21
C LYS A 140 -12.44 9.40 7.97
N GLY A 141 -13.59 8.74 7.99
CA GLY A 141 -14.09 7.98 6.84
C GLY A 141 -13.49 6.58 6.66
N VAL A 142 -12.54 6.17 7.51
CA VAL A 142 -12.03 4.78 7.50
C VAL A 142 -12.94 3.93 8.36
N ALA A 143 -13.77 3.11 7.73
CA ALA A 143 -14.70 2.20 8.41
C ALA A 143 -14.05 0.83 8.70
N TYR A 144 -13.20 0.33 7.80
CA TYR A 144 -12.46 -0.90 7.99
C TYR A 144 -11.15 -0.88 7.19
N VAL A 145 -10.22 -1.76 7.54
CA VAL A 145 -8.95 -1.93 6.85
C VAL A 145 -8.79 -3.39 6.42
N ALA A 146 -8.55 -3.61 5.14
CA ALA A 146 -8.21 -4.92 4.60
C ALA A 146 -6.69 -5.05 4.44
N ILE A 147 -6.13 -6.15 4.92
CA ILE A 147 -4.74 -6.51 4.73
C ILE A 147 -4.71 -7.78 3.91
N TYR A 148 -3.99 -7.77 2.81
CA TYR A 148 -3.80 -8.93 1.98
C TYR A 148 -2.35 -9.04 1.51
N ALA A 149 -1.93 -10.24 1.17
CA ALA A 149 -0.60 -10.49 0.65
C ALA A 149 -0.71 -11.22 -0.68
N ASP A 150 -0.21 -10.58 -1.73
CA ASP A 150 -0.08 -11.21 -3.04
C ASP A 150 1.32 -11.80 -3.16
N SER A 151 1.39 -13.08 -3.49
CA SER A 151 2.66 -13.78 -3.64
C SER A 151 2.63 -14.70 -4.86
N GLY A 152 3.75 -14.72 -5.55
CA GLY A 152 3.98 -15.60 -6.69
C GLY A 152 3.49 -15.02 -8.03
N LYS A 153 3.93 -15.68 -9.09
CA LYS A 153 3.80 -15.21 -10.47
C LYS A 153 2.35 -15.08 -10.95
N ASN A 154 1.46 -15.89 -10.39
CA ASN A 154 0.04 -15.93 -10.81
C ASN A 154 -0.84 -14.89 -10.10
N SER A 155 -0.36 -14.28 -9.01
CA SER A 155 -1.08 -13.22 -8.31
C SER A 155 -0.97 -11.86 -9.01
N GLY A 156 -0.13 -11.75 -10.04
CA GLY A 156 0.22 -10.47 -10.66
C GLY A 156 1.25 -9.68 -9.87
N SER A 157 1.70 -10.19 -8.74
CA SER A 157 2.83 -9.66 -7.97
C SER A 157 4.13 -9.86 -8.76
N LYS A 158 4.97 -8.84 -8.78
CA LYS A 158 6.29 -8.88 -9.44
C LYS A 158 7.37 -9.08 -8.42
#